data_92b358efb5f1793d27a8501d7ea201a7
#
_entry.id   92b358efb5f1793d27a8501d7ea201a7
#
_cell.length_a   1.000
_cell.length_b   1.000
_cell.length_c   1.000
_cell.angle_alpha   90.00
_cell.angle_beta   90.00
_cell.angle_gamma   90.00
#
_symmetry.space_group_name_H-M   'P 1'
#
loop_
_entity.id
_entity.type
_entity.pdbx_description
1 polymer ?
#
loop_
_entity_poly.entity_id
_entity_poly.type
_entity_poly.pdbx_seq_one_letter_code
_entity_poly.pdbx_strand_id
1 'polypeptide(L)'
;MFKFIFALLSLFVLTMPTNAQVDERKFEVGGFFTSVTLTDFKERVSPGFASGDSTVNGIGGRLTYNFNENFAIDGEGSFFPSNHFNNEEVGQKMQGFVGVKAGVRNKWIGGFAKARPGVMWFGEFSSRGDCTSTSFGQTCGVAHEKDFALDLGGVVEFYPAQRAIIRVDVGNTLIRYPDRTFGAFNPTIVEGGFKSNFQVSLGFAWRF
;
A
#
# COMPACT_ATOMS: atom_id res chain seq x y z
N MET A 1 -26.66 11.08 5.39
CA MET A 1 -25.85 10.98 4.16
C MET A 1 -25.32 9.55 3.91
N PHE A 2 -24.84 8.81 4.91
CA PHE A 2 -24.31 7.44 4.73
C PHE A 2 -25.32 6.41 4.19
N LYS A 3 -26.60 6.50 4.53
CA LYS A 3 -27.64 5.55 4.07
C LYS A 3 -27.91 5.61 2.55
N PHE A 4 -27.73 6.76 1.91
CA PHE A 4 -27.92 6.93 0.47
C PHE A 4 -26.76 6.36 -0.36
N ILE A 5 -25.54 6.39 0.15
CA ILE A 5 -24.35 5.84 -0.53
C ILE A 5 -24.44 4.32 -0.58
N PHE A 6 -24.93 3.68 0.50
CA PHE A 6 -25.14 2.21 0.53
C PHE A 6 -26.25 1.76 -0.42
N ALA A 7 -27.35 2.52 -0.54
CA ALA A 7 -28.42 2.23 -1.47
C ALA A 7 -28.00 2.40 -2.93
N LEU A 8 -27.16 3.38 -3.25
CA LEU A 8 -26.63 3.58 -4.60
C LEU A 8 -25.64 2.47 -4.99
N LEU A 9 -24.82 2.01 -4.04
CA LEU A 9 -23.87 0.91 -4.25
C LEU A 9 -24.59 -0.43 -4.47
N SER A 10 -25.69 -0.67 -3.74
CA SER A 10 -26.48 -1.90 -3.91
C SER A 10 -27.27 -1.93 -5.22
N LEU A 11 -27.71 -0.77 -5.73
CA LEU A 11 -28.41 -0.69 -7.02
C LEU A 11 -27.47 -0.94 -8.21
N PHE A 12 -26.20 -0.59 -8.10
CA PHE A 12 -25.19 -0.81 -9.14
C PHE A 12 -24.83 -2.29 -9.31
N VAL A 13 -24.94 -3.09 -8.24
CA VAL A 13 -24.65 -4.55 -8.27
C VAL A 13 -25.75 -5.34 -8.99
N LEU A 14 -27.00 -4.84 -9.03
CA LEU A 14 -28.15 -5.55 -9.57
C LEU A 14 -28.38 -5.37 -11.09
N THR A 15 -27.67 -4.46 -11.74
CA THR A 15 -27.84 -4.16 -13.18
C THR A 15 -26.70 -4.66 -14.08
N MET A 16 -25.88 -5.60 -13.62
CA MET A 16 -24.79 -6.11 -14.43
C MET A 16 -25.29 -7.03 -15.52
N PRO A 17 -25.09 -6.72 -16.81
CA PRO A 17 -25.43 -7.63 -17.90
C PRO A 17 -24.54 -8.86 -17.81
N THR A 18 -25.14 -10.02 -17.61
CA THR A 18 -24.50 -11.32 -17.66
C THR A 18 -24.21 -11.71 -19.11
N ASN A 19 -23.23 -11.10 -19.74
CA ASN A 19 -22.63 -11.61 -20.96
C ASN A 19 -21.43 -12.48 -20.60
N ALA A 20 -21.72 -13.69 -20.17
CA ALA A 20 -20.71 -14.70 -19.87
C ALA A 20 -20.12 -15.29 -21.16
N GLN A 21 -19.16 -14.62 -21.76
CA GLN A 21 -18.09 -15.35 -22.43
C GLN A 21 -17.09 -15.67 -21.33
N VAL A 22 -17.13 -16.90 -20.85
CA VAL A 22 -16.16 -17.42 -19.87
C VAL A 22 -14.78 -17.37 -20.52
N ASP A 23 -14.03 -16.31 -20.26
CA ASP A 23 -12.59 -16.31 -20.57
C ASP A 23 -11.97 -17.34 -19.60
N GLU A 24 -11.52 -18.49 -20.12
CA GLU A 24 -10.93 -19.58 -19.33
C GLU A 24 -9.65 -19.15 -18.60
N ARG A 25 -9.12 -17.97 -18.93
CA ARG A 25 -7.87 -17.43 -18.39
C ARG A 25 -8.12 -16.71 -17.07
N LYS A 26 -7.89 -17.41 -15.98
CA LYS A 26 -8.19 -16.93 -14.64
C LYS A 26 -7.03 -16.27 -13.92
N PHE A 27 -5.79 -16.59 -14.33
CA PHE A 27 -4.60 -16.09 -13.64
C PHE A 27 -3.96 -14.93 -14.38
N GLU A 28 -3.55 -13.91 -13.61
CA GLU A 28 -2.77 -12.77 -14.09
C GLU A 28 -1.51 -12.64 -13.22
N VAL A 29 -0.35 -12.51 -13.87
CA VAL A 29 0.94 -12.26 -13.20
C VAL A 29 1.53 -11.00 -13.78
N GLY A 30 1.98 -10.10 -12.92
CA GLY A 30 2.50 -8.81 -13.38
C GLY A 30 3.53 -8.18 -12.46
N GLY A 31 4.21 -7.20 -13.02
CA GLY A 31 5.10 -6.30 -12.30
C GLY A 31 4.60 -4.87 -12.37
N PHE A 32 4.98 -4.06 -11.41
CA PHE A 32 4.56 -2.66 -11.36
C PHE A 32 5.60 -1.77 -10.66
N PHE A 33 5.52 -0.50 -10.98
CA PHE A 33 6.16 0.58 -10.25
C PHE A 33 5.11 1.23 -9.35
N THR A 34 5.50 1.62 -8.12
CA THR A 34 4.59 2.22 -7.13
C THR A 34 5.24 3.40 -6.45
N SER A 35 4.42 4.40 -6.12
CA SER A 35 4.80 5.58 -5.33
C SER A 35 3.82 5.71 -4.18
N VAL A 36 4.34 5.83 -2.96
CA VAL A 36 3.56 5.98 -1.73
C VAL A 36 4.01 7.24 -1.01
N THR A 37 3.06 8.10 -0.63
CA THR A 37 3.30 9.26 0.21
C THR A 37 2.92 8.91 1.65
N LEU A 38 3.93 8.73 2.49
CA LEU A 38 3.78 8.41 3.92
C LEU A 38 3.53 9.71 4.69
N THR A 39 2.33 9.82 5.25
CA THR A 39 1.88 10.99 6.01
C THR A 39 2.55 11.02 7.39
N ASP A 40 3.03 12.20 7.81
CA ASP A 40 3.70 12.45 9.10
C ASP A 40 4.91 11.52 9.37
N PHE A 41 5.47 10.91 8.34
CA PHE A 41 6.54 9.92 8.50
C PHE A 41 7.82 10.54 9.07
N LYS A 42 8.13 11.79 8.70
CA LYS A 42 9.32 12.50 9.18
C LYS A 42 9.27 12.76 10.68
N GLU A 43 8.09 13.09 11.21
CA GLU A 43 7.88 13.30 12.65
C GLU A 43 8.09 12.01 13.44
N ARG A 44 7.70 10.86 12.87
CA ARG A 44 7.88 9.55 13.51
C ARG A 44 9.33 9.09 13.54
N VAL A 45 10.13 9.49 12.56
CA VAL A 45 11.57 9.12 12.48
C VAL A 45 12.43 10.09 13.30
N SER A 46 12.07 11.37 13.30
CA SER A 46 12.86 12.43 13.94
C SER A 46 11.94 13.46 14.66
N PRO A 47 11.33 13.09 15.79
CA PRO A 47 10.41 13.97 16.50
C PRO A 47 11.07 15.27 16.95
N GLY A 48 10.37 16.38 16.68
CA GLY A 48 10.85 17.73 17.05
C GLY A 48 11.91 18.34 16.14
N PHE A 49 12.45 17.59 15.18
CA PHE A 49 13.46 18.07 14.23
C PHE A 49 12.95 18.12 12.78
N ALA A 50 11.99 17.30 12.43
CA ALA A 50 11.40 17.28 11.10
C ALA A 50 9.90 16.98 11.19
N SER A 51 9.10 17.68 10.39
CA SER A 51 7.68 17.39 10.21
C SER A 51 7.36 17.26 8.73
N GLY A 52 6.30 16.50 8.42
CA GLY A 52 5.74 16.38 7.09
C GLY A 52 5.88 15.00 6.45
N ASP A 53 5.38 14.92 5.24
CA ASP A 53 5.23 13.70 4.47
C ASP A 53 6.55 13.28 3.79
N SER A 54 6.65 11.98 3.51
CA SER A 54 7.77 11.40 2.76
C SER A 54 7.23 10.54 1.62
N THR A 55 7.59 10.88 0.39
CA THR A 55 7.23 10.05 -0.78
C THR A 55 8.34 9.05 -1.06
N VAL A 56 7.98 7.78 -1.15
CA VAL A 56 8.87 6.67 -1.46
C VAL A 56 8.41 5.97 -2.74
N ASN A 57 9.38 5.62 -3.57
CA ASN A 57 9.17 4.91 -4.82
C ASN A 57 9.66 3.48 -4.70
N GLY A 58 8.93 2.54 -5.30
CA GLY A 58 9.25 1.13 -5.24
C GLY A 58 8.81 0.36 -6.48
N ILE A 59 9.18 -0.90 -6.49
CA ILE A 59 8.80 -1.87 -7.51
C ILE A 59 8.13 -3.06 -6.84
N GLY A 60 7.25 -3.74 -7.55
CA GLY A 60 6.55 -4.89 -7.00
C GLY A 60 6.10 -5.90 -8.02
N GLY A 61 5.60 -7.01 -7.48
CA GLY A 61 4.96 -8.08 -8.24
C GLY A 61 3.52 -8.29 -7.77
N ARG A 62 2.70 -8.79 -8.69
CA ARG A 62 1.26 -9.03 -8.45
C ARG A 62 0.84 -10.36 -9.04
N LEU A 63 -0.05 -11.02 -8.31
CA LEU A 63 -0.76 -12.21 -8.74
C LEU A 63 -2.25 -11.98 -8.54
N THR A 64 -3.05 -12.15 -9.61
CA THR A 64 -4.50 -12.00 -9.57
C THR A 64 -5.16 -13.30 -10.02
N TYR A 65 -6.19 -13.72 -9.29
CA TYR A 65 -7.07 -14.81 -9.68
C TYR A 65 -8.49 -14.30 -9.90
N ASN A 66 -8.96 -14.35 -11.15
CA ASN A 66 -10.30 -13.90 -11.53
C ASN A 66 -11.30 -15.04 -11.33
N PHE A 67 -12.26 -14.88 -10.43
CA PHE A 67 -13.39 -15.82 -10.29
C PHE A 67 -14.33 -15.69 -11.48
N ASN A 68 -14.57 -14.42 -11.87
CA ASN A 68 -15.39 -14.05 -13.02
C ASN A 68 -14.93 -12.66 -13.54
N GLU A 69 -15.69 -12.08 -14.46
CA GLU A 69 -15.36 -10.78 -15.06
C GLU A 69 -15.43 -9.61 -14.06
N ASN A 70 -16.14 -9.78 -12.96
CA ASN A 70 -16.44 -8.72 -11.99
C ASN A 70 -15.69 -8.85 -10.67
N PHE A 71 -15.23 -10.06 -10.30
CA PHE A 71 -14.60 -10.34 -9.01
C PHE A 71 -13.28 -11.09 -9.17
N ALA A 72 -12.27 -10.65 -8.44
CA ALA A 72 -10.99 -11.30 -8.37
C ALA A 72 -10.38 -11.21 -6.97
N ILE A 73 -9.52 -12.16 -6.63
CA ILE A 73 -8.54 -12.05 -5.54
C ILE A 73 -7.24 -11.51 -6.12
N ASP A 74 -6.64 -10.58 -5.39
CA ASP A 74 -5.45 -9.84 -5.80
C ASP A 74 -4.41 -9.89 -4.69
N GLY A 75 -3.25 -10.44 -4.98
CA GLY A 75 -2.08 -10.49 -4.10
C GLY A 75 -0.96 -9.61 -4.65
N GLU A 76 -0.34 -8.80 -3.80
CA GLU A 76 0.69 -7.85 -4.20
C GLU A 76 1.81 -7.79 -3.19
N GLY A 77 3.05 -7.71 -3.67
CA GLY A 77 4.23 -7.43 -2.86
C GLY A 77 5.06 -6.33 -3.49
N SER A 78 5.51 -5.37 -2.69
CA SER A 78 6.32 -4.24 -3.15
C SER A 78 7.54 -4.04 -2.28
N PHE A 79 8.62 -3.61 -2.91
CA PHE A 79 9.88 -3.27 -2.27
C PHE A 79 10.22 -1.80 -2.58
N PHE A 80 10.55 -1.05 -1.54
CA PHE A 80 10.99 0.33 -1.59
C PHE A 80 12.43 0.38 -1.09
N PRO A 81 13.41 0.73 -1.94
CA PRO A 81 14.80 0.84 -1.53
C PRO A 81 14.99 1.92 -0.48
N SER A 82 16.09 1.83 0.27
CA SER A 82 16.48 2.87 1.23
C SER A 82 16.69 4.22 0.55
N ASN A 83 16.21 5.28 1.18
CA ASN A 83 16.44 6.65 0.72
C ASN A 83 17.26 7.39 1.76
N HIS A 84 18.23 8.20 1.31
CA HIS A 84 18.95 9.14 2.15
C HIS A 84 18.10 10.41 2.30
N PHE A 85 17.75 10.74 3.52
CA PHE A 85 17.06 11.98 3.84
C PHE A 85 17.81 12.70 4.96
N ASN A 86 18.30 13.91 4.70
CA ASN A 86 19.06 14.75 5.65
C ASN A 86 20.20 14.02 6.38
N ASN A 87 21.04 13.24 5.66
CA ASN A 87 22.12 12.40 6.21
C ASN A 87 21.66 11.28 7.18
N GLU A 88 20.35 10.99 7.27
CA GLU A 88 19.84 9.82 7.96
C GLU A 88 19.43 8.78 6.93
N GLU A 89 19.95 7.56 7.07
CA GLU A 89 19.51 6.42 6.26
C GLU A 89 18.14 5.98 6.76
N VAL A 90 17.13 6.24 5.95
CA VAL A 90 15.81 5.64 6.18
C VAL A 90 15.83 4.26 5.51
N GLY A 91 15.80 3.21 6.31
CA GLY A 91 15.91 1.83 5.86
C GLY A 91 14.90 1.45 4.77
N GLN A 92 15.20 0.36 4.09
CA GLN A 92 14.33 -0.23 3.09
C GLN A 92 12.94 -0.55 3.66
N LYS A 93 11.91 -0.44 2.83
CA LYS A 93 10.54 -0.77 3.21
C LYS A 93 9.99 -1.83 2.28
N MET A 94 9.11 -2.67 2.82
CA MET A 94 8.39 -3.68 2.06
C MET A 94 6.92 -3.61 2.42
N GLN A 95 6.05 -3.94 1.49
CA GLN A 95 4.63 -4.13 1.78
C GLN A 95 4.11 -5.38 1.08
N GLY A 96 3.12 -6.03 1.72
CA GLY A 96 2.43 -7.18 1.17
C GLY A 96 0.95 -7.08 1.44
N PHE A 97 0.13 -7.23 0.40
CA PHE A 97 -1.32 -7.13 0.47
C PHE A 97 -1.97 -8.33 -0.20
N VAL A 98 -3.08 -8.81 0.36
CA VAL A 98 -3.95 -9.80 -0.27
C VAL A 98 -5.40 -9.38 -0.02
N GLY A 99 -6.23 -9.37 -1.04
CA GLY A 99 -7.62 -9.00 -0.88
C GLY A 99 -8.44 -9.16 -2.15
N VAL A 100 -9.49 -8.39 -2.26
CA VAL A 100 -10.46 -8.50 -3.35
C VAL A 100 -10.44 -7.26 -4.23
N LYS A 101 -10.71 -7.48 -5.51
CA LYS A 101 -11.07 -6.42 -6.44
C LYS A 101 -12.43 -6.75 -7.06
N ALA A 102 -13.32 -5.77 -7.15
CA ALA A 102 -14.66 -5.90 -7.69
C ALA A 102 -14.98 -4.72 -8.62
N GLY A 103 -15.58 -5.01 -9.77
CA GLY A 103 -15.87 -3.96 -10.74
C GLY A 103 -16.45 -4.47 -12.04
N VAL A 104 -16.24 -3.72 -13.10
CA VAL A 104 -16.73 -4.04 -14.45
C VAL A 104 -15.61 -3.93 -15.46
N ARG A 105 -15.65 -4.79 -16.47
CA ARG A 105 -14.73 -4.75 -17.60
C ARG A 105 -15.46 -4.91 -18.93
N ASN A 106 -14.85 -4.37 -19.96
CA ASN A 106 -15.23 -4.63 -21.34
C ASN A 106 -14.00 -5.10 -22.15
N LYS A 107 -14.10 -5.15 -23.49
CA LYS A 107 -12.99 -5.63 -24.36
C LYS A 107 -11.70 -4.81 -24.24
N TRP A 108 -11.78 -3.54 -23.86
CA TRP A 108 -10.67 -2.59 -23.93
C TRP A 108 -10.26 -2.03 -22.58
N ILE A 109 -11.20 -1.90 -21.66
CA ILE A 109 -11.00 -1.23 -20.37
C ILE A 109 -11.79 -1.91 -19.28
N GLY A 110 -11.22 -1.95 -18.06
CA GLY A 110 -11.88 -2.36 -16.83
C GLY A 110 -11.71 -1.31 -15.75
N GLY A 111 -12.74 -1.17 -14.91
CA GLY A 111 -12.70 -0.32 -13.72
C GLY A 111 -13.13 -1.13 -12.49
N PHE A 112 -12.31 -1.12 -11.44
CA PHE A 112 -12.55 -1.91 -10.24
C PHE A 112 -12.32 -1.08 -8.98
N ALA A 113 -13.05 -1.38 -7.93
CA ALA A 113 -12.69 -1.01 -6.57
C ALA A 113 -11.85 -2.14 -5.95
N LYS A 114 -10.89 -1.81 -5.10
CA LYS A 114 -10.06 -2.77 -4.38
C LYS A 114 -10.10 -2.53 -2.88
N ALA A 115 -10.00 -3.64 -2.12
CA ALA A 115 -9.84 -3.64 -0.68
C ALA A 115 -8.90 -4.79 -0.29
N ARG A 116 -7.70 -4.47 0.22
CA ARG A 116 -6.64 -5.45 0.48
C ARG A 116 -6.01 -5.21 1.85
N PRO A 117 -6.33 -6.02 2.86
CA PRO A 117 -5.55 -6.07 4.09
C PRO A 117 -4.13 -6.58 3.82
N GLY A 118 -3.19 -6.16 4.66
CA GLY A 118 -1.80 -6.56 4.54
C GLY A 118 -0.93 -6.01 5.64
N VAL A 119 0.36 -6.01 5.38
CA VAL A 119 1.39 -5.59 6.32
C VAL A 119 2.41 -4.71 5.60
N MET A 120 2.85 -3.67 6.29
CA MET A 120 4.00 -2.88 5.89
C MET A 120 5.16 -3.15 6.86
N TRP A 121 6.32 -3.48 6.30
CA TRP A 121 7.57 -3.68 7.03
C TRP A 121 8.46 -2.48 6.80
N PHE A 122 8.89 -1.89 7.90
CA PHE A 122 9.91 -0.87 7.92
C PHE A 122 11.22 -1.53 8.32
N GLY A 123 12.26 -1.39 7.50
CA GLY A 123 13.61 -1.84 7.79
C GLY A 123 14.27 -0.95 8.85
N GLU A 124 15.56 -1.11 8.99
CA GLU A 124 16.36 -0.42 10.00
C GLU A 124 16.14 1.09 9.98
N PHE A 125 15.67 1.65 11.11
CA PHE A 125 15.88 3.07 11.35
C PHE A 125 16.84 3.21 12.52
N SER A 126 17.73 4.18 12.41
CA SER A 126 18.46 4.70 13.56
C SER A 126 17.46 5.50 14.42
N SER A 127 16.85 4.82 15.39
CA SER A 127 16.00 5.49 16.35
C SER A 127 16.85 6.23 17.36
N ARG A 128 16.95 7.53 17.23
CA ARG A 128 17.69 8.40 18.17
C ARG A 128 17.16 8.35 19.60
N GLY A 129 15.97 7.71 19.81
CA GLY A 129 15.34 7.55 21.11
C GLY A 129 15.81 6.36 21.95
N ASP A 130 16.28 5.29 21.28
CA ASP A 130 16.74 4.05 21.94
C ASP A 130 18.28 3.96 22.05
N CYS A 131 18.94 5.11 22.03
CA CYS A 131 20.38 5.16 22.19
C CYS A 131 20.77 5.00 23.67
N THR A 132 21.45 3.90 24.00
CA THR A 132 22.04 3.69 25.32
C THR A 132 23.43 4.31 25.34
N SER A 133 23.63 5.35 26.16
CA SER A 133 24.94 5.92 26.38
C SER A 133 25.73 5.01 27.31
N THR A 134 26.78 4.38 26.81
CA THR A 134 27.75 3.64 27.60
C THR A 134 29.04 4.45 27.72
N SER A 135 29.91 4.11 28.68
CA SER A 135 31.21 4.75 28.86
C SER A 135 32.14 4.64 27.64
N PHE A 136 31.76 3.84 26.63
CA PHE A 136 32.53 3.58 25.41
C PHE A 136 31.88 4.14 24.14
N GLY A 137 30.74 4.85 24.25
CA GLY A 137 30.04 5.43 23.11
C GLY A 137 28.52 5.28 23.21
N GLN A 138 27.84 5.86 22.26
CA GLN A 138 26.38 5.79 22.14
C GLN A 138 26.02 4.67 21.15
N THR A 139 25.31 3.66 21.64
CA THR A 139 24.78 2.58 20.81
C THR A 139 23.29 2.82 20.61
N CYS A 140 22.87 3.07 19.40
CA CYS A 140 21.45 3.25 19.04
C CYS A 140 20.87 1.91 18.59
N GLY A 141 19.71 1.55 19.14
CA GLY A 141 18.99 0.36 18.73
C GLY A 141 18.45 0.50 17.31
N VAL A 142 18.57 -0.58 16.55
CA VAL A 142 17.96 -0.72 15.23
C VAL A 142 16.59 -1.35 15.41
N ALA A 143 15.53 -0.61 15.14
CA ALA A 143 14.17 -1.11 15.24
C ALA A 143 13.65 -1.59 13.86
N HIS A 144 13.17 -2.82 13.82
CA HIS A 144 12.36 -3.34 12.72
C HIS A 144 10.89 -3.26 13.12
N GLU A 145 10.07 -2.61 12.33
CA GLU A 145 8.65 -2.47 12.64
C GLU A 145 7.78 -3.15 11.57
N LYS A 146 6.70 -3.78 12.04
CA LYS A 146 5.69 -4.42 11.19
C LYS A 146 4.34 -3.85 11.58
N ASP A 147 3.74 -3.11 10.67
CA ASP A 147 2.47 -2.47 10.90
C ASP A 147 1.38 -3.08 10.04
N PHE A 148 0.20 -3.29 10.63
CA PHE A 148 -0.98 -3.65 9.87
C PHE A 148 -1.33 -2.52 8.91
N ALA A 149 -1.66 -2.90 7.68
CA ALA A 149 -2.04 -1.96 6.65
C ALA A 149 -3.30 -2.44 5.90
N LEU A 150 -4.10 -1.48 5.43
CA LEU A 150 -5.28 -1.73 4.61
C LEU A 150 -5.22 -0.83 3.38
N ASP A 151 -5.11 -1.43 2.20
CA ASP A 151 -5.10 -0.71 0.93
C ASP A 151 -6.51 -0.66 0.34
N LEU A 152 -7.02 0.56 0.16
CA LEU A 152 -8.34 0.86 -0.40
C LEU A 152 -8.20 1.79 -1.60
N GLY A 153 -8.86 1.46 -2.70
CA GLY A 153 -8.75 2.33 -3.88
C GLY A 153 -9.48 1.85 -5.11
N GLY A 154 -9.14 2.47 -6.22
CA GLY A 154 -9.60 2.15 -7.56
C GLY A 154 -8.49 1.57 -8.43
N VAL A 155 -8.91 0.79 -9.40
CA VAL A 155 -8.06 0.16 -10.40
C VAL A 155 -8.65 0.44 -11.77
N VAL A 156 -7.81 0.86 -12.71
CA VAL A 156 -8.14 0.96 -14.12
C VAL A 156 -7.23 0.02 -14.90
N GLU A 157 -7.83 -0.85 -15.71
CA GLU A 157 -7.12 -1.81 -16.53
C GLU A 157 -7.39 -1.52 -18.01
N PHE A 158 -6.33 -1.52 -18.82
CA PHE A 158 -6.41 -1.46 -20.27
C PHE A 158 -5.97 -2.79 -20.87
N TYR A 159 -6.70 -3.27 -21.85
CA TYR A 159 -6.47 -4.56 -22.51
C TYR A 159 -6.02 -4.35 -23.97
N PRO A 160 -4.73 -4.02 -24.22
CA PRO A 160 -4.22 -3.82 -25.58
C PRO A 160 -4.21 -5.11 -26.41
N ALA A 161 -4.19 -6.26 -25.73
CA ALA A 161 -4.32 -7.58 -26.34
C ALA A 161 -5.08 -8.51 -25.36
N GLN A 162 -5.55 -9.66 -25.85
CA GLN A 162 -6.32 -10.62 -25.04
C GLN A 162 -5.58 -11.11 -23.79
N ARG A 163 -4.25 -11.04 -23.74
CA ARG A 163 -3.41 -11.51 -22.64
C ARG A 163 -2.66 -10.39 -21.93
N ALA A 164 -2.50 -9.24 -22.57
CA ALA A 164 -1.73 -8.13 -22.02
C ALA A 164 -2.64 -7.14 -21.29
N ILE A 165 -2.22 -6.75 -20.09
CA ILE A 165 -2.95 -5.81 -19.23
C ILE A 165 -2.00 -4.70 -18.82
N ILE A 166 -2.37 -3.46 -19.09
CA ILE A 166 -1.76 -2.27 -18.49
C ILE A 166 -2.68 -1.84 -17.36
N ARG A 167 -2.16 -1.68 -16.16
CA ARG A 167 -2.96 -1.39 -14.98
C ARG A 167 -2.44 -0.17 -14.23
N VAL A 168 -3.37 0.71 -13.86
CA VAL A 168 -3.15 1.84 -12.97
C VAL A 168 -3.97 1.63 -11.71
N ASP A 169 -3.31 1.67 -10.57
CA ASP A 169 -3.94 1.64 -9.24
C ASP A 169 -3.80 3.00 -8.59
N VAL A 170 -4.88 3.50 -8.00
CA VAL A 170 -4.90 4.74 -7.22
C VAL A 170 -5.70 4.52 -5.96
N GLY A 171 -5.16 4.90 -4.81
CA GLY A 171 -5.86 4.70 -3.55
C GLY A 171 -5.09 5.21 -2.34
N ASN A 172 -5.53 4.76 -1.18
CA ASN A 172 -4.91 5.07 0.10
C ASN A 172 -4.57 3.78 0.85
N THR A 173 -3.35 3.72 1.34
CA THR A 173 -2.91 2.70 2.28
C THR A 173 -3.06 3.24 3.70
N LEU A 174 -4.01 2.70 4.46
CA LEU A 174 -4.22 3.00 5.86
C LEU A 174 -3.26 2.15 6.68
N ILE A 175 -2.26 2.76 7.30
CA ILE A 175 -1.27 2.07 8.14
C ILE A 175 -1.60 2.35 9.60
N ARG A 176 -1.66 1.30 10.44
CA ARG A 176 -1.85 1.41 11.87
C ARG A 176 -0.50 1.46 12.56
N TYR A 177 -0.11 2.65 12.97
CA TYR A 177 1.11 2.86 13.74
C TYR A 177 0.87 2.70 15.25
N PRO A 178 1.81 2.10 16.01
CA PRO A 178 1.78 2.12 17.46
C PRO A 178 2.18 3.49 18.02
N ASP A 179 1.81 3.75 19.30
CA ASP A 179 2.31 4.90 20.04
C ASP A 179 3.82 4.74 20.26
N ARG A 180 4.55 5.85 20.21
CA ARG A 180 5.98 5.87 20.48
C ARG A 180 6.33 6.92 21.52
N THR A 181 7.23 6.57 22.43
CA THR A 181 7.77 7.49 23.43
C THR A 181 9.25 7.70 23.14
N PHE A 182 9.65 8.95 23.01
CA PHE A 182 11.04 9.35 22.76
C PHE A 182 11.57 10.16 23.94
N GLY A 183 12.84 9.90 24.29
CA GLY A 183 13.55 10.62 25.36
C GLY A 183 13.38 10.01 26.76
N ALA A 184 14.51 9.81 27.46
CA ALA A 184 14.53 9.21 28.80
C ALA A 184 14.21 10.23 29.93
N PHE A 185 14.56 11.51 29.75
CA PHE A 185 14.41 12.55 30.79
C PHE A 185 13.24 13.50 30.52
N ASN A 186 12.81 13.63 29.27
CA ASN A 186 11.68 14.45 28.88
C ASN A 186 10.90 13.72 27.79
N PRO A 187 10.03 12.77 28.15
CA PRO A 187 9.41 11.89 27.19
C PRO A 187 8.43 12.66 26.29
N THR A 188 8.69 12.64 24.98
CA THR A 188 7.77 13.10 23.97
C THR A 188 6.99 11.90 23.45
N ILE A 189 5.66 11.93 23.57
CA ILE A 189 4.78 10.87 23.09
C ILE A 189 4.31 11.26 21.69
N VAL A 190 4.59 10.40 20.71
CA VAL A 190 4.00 10.48 19.36
C VAL A 190 2.85 9.49 19.31
N GLU A 191 1.63 10.02 19.26
CA GLU A 191 0.43 9.20 19.23
C GLU A 191 0.39 8.37 17.94
N GLY A 192 0.10 7.09 18.11
CA GLY A 192 -0.15 6.15 17.03
C GLY A 192 -1.54 6.34 16.40
N GLY A 193 -1.99 5.32 15.69
CA GLY A 193 -3.30 5.29 15.07
C GLY A 193 -3.25 5.02 13.57
N PHE A 194 -4.39 5.08 12.91
CA PHE A 194 -4.45 4.91 11.46
C PHE A 194 -4.08 6.20 10.75
N LYS A 195 -3.05 6.12 9.90
CA LYS A 195 -2.64 7.20 8.99
C LYS A 195 -2.95 6.79 7.56
N SER A 196 -3.52 7.73 6.80
CA SER A 196 -3.87 7.54 5.38
C SER A 196 -2.69 7.97 4.51
N ASN A 197 -2.18 7.05 3.70
CA ASN A 197 -1.02 7.24 2.85
C ASN A 197 -1.46 7.08 1.39
N PHE A 198 -1.33 8.13 0.60
CA PHE A 198 -1.71 8.11 -0.80
C PHE A 198 -0.75 7.23 -1.61
N GLN A 199 -1.31 6.34 -2.43
CA GLN A 199 -0.53 5.42 -3.26
C GLN A 199 -1.02 5.45 -4.71
N VAL A 200 -0.04 5.47 -5.63
CA VAL A 200 -0.28 5.30 -7.08
C VAL A 200 0.66 4.22 -7.58
N SER A 201 0.15 3.32 -8.41
CA SER A 201 0.97 2.28 -9.06
C SER A 201 0.62 2.16 -10.54
N LEU A 202 1.65 1.92 -11.36
CA LEU A 202 1.52 1.64 -12.78
C LEU A 202 2.21 0.31 -13.08
N GLY A 203 1.52 -0.61 -13.73
CA GLY A 203 2.05 -1.93 -13.99
C GLY A 203 1.59 -2.55 -15.29
N PHE A 204 2.27 -3.66 -15.60
CA PHE A 204 1.94 -4.54 -16.70
C PHE A 204 1.70 -5.95 -16.15
N ALA A 205 0.68 -6.64 -16.67
CA ALA A 205 0.41 -8.02 -16.32
C ALA A 205 0.10 -8.85 -17.56
N TRP A 206 0.34 -10.15 -17.41
CA TRP A 206 0.02 -11.16 -18.42
C TRP A 206 -1.02 -12.13 -17.88
N ARG A 207 -2.04 -12.41 -18.70
CA ARG A 207 -3.17 -13.28 -18.36
C ARG A 207 -2.99 -14.66 -19.02
N PHE A 208 -3.18 -15.71 -18.20
CA PHE A 208 -3.06 -17.12 -18.58
C PHE A 208 -4.40 -17.83 -18.51
#